data_7f4064687c3dc9bc098e207628b4951d
#
_entry.id   7f4064687c3dc9bc098e207628b4951d
#
_cell.length_a   1.000
_cell.length_b   1.000
_cell.length_c   1.000
_cell.angle_alpha   90.00
_cell.angle_beta   90.00
_cell.angle_gamma   90.00
#
_symmetry.space_group_name_H-M   'P 1'
#
loop_
_entity.id
_entity.type
_entity.pdbx_description
1 polymer ?
#
loop_
_entity_poly.entity_id
_entity_poly.type
_entity_poly.pdbx_seq_one_letter_code
_entity_poly.pdbx_strand_id
1 'polypeptide(L)'
;MAGATMDKIVNLCKGRGLIFQGSEVYGGMGNTWDYGPVGVEIKNNVKKLWWKKFVTESDNSFGVDAAILMNSRVWEASGHIASFTDPKMDCKKCKSRFRADNLIEEYSKGEIDVDLMSNDEMEKYIAEHKINCPRCGNFDWTPIRQFNMMFETSRGVTDENQNRIYLRPETAQGEFVNFLNVQRSTRAKVPFGIAQIGKAFRNEITPGNFTFRTIEFEQMEHQWFCKEGTDGEFYNDYKKKAHDFLTAIGINPEHLRFHDHEKLAHYAKSACDIQYLYPFGWSELNGIHNRTDYDLSRHQEFSGKSMLYLDPITNEKFIPYVIEYSIGADRLMLALMCEAYDEEQLENETRVVLHIHPAVAAYKVAVLPLQKNMSEKGREIYRSLVKHFACSYDDAGSIGKRYRRQDEIGTPYCVTIDFETLENNTVTLRDRDSMEQIRLPINEIASYVNEKITL
;
A
#
# COMPACT_ATOMS: atom_id res chain seq x y z
N MET A 1 19.91 -2.83 -5.90
CA MET A 1 19.73 -1.70 -4.97
C MET A 1 21.06 -1.33 -4.30
N ALA A 2 22.02 -0.85 -5.07
CA ALA A 2 23.31 -0.43 -4.52
C ALA A 2 23.17 0.96 -3.87
N GLY A 3 23.02 1.01 -2.55
CA GLY A 3 23.09 2.26 -1.78
C GLY A 3 21.84 2.76 -1.07
N ALA A 4 20.64 2.24 -1.38
CA ALA A 4 19.41 2.63 -0.71
C ALA A 4 19.31 2.00 0.69
N THR A 5 19.43 2.79 1.74
CA THR A 5 19.14 2.39 3.12
C THR A 5 17.82 3.00 3.56
N MET A 6 17.16 2.39 4.55
CA MET A 6 15.91 2.95 5.11
C MET A 6 16.09 4.38 5.59
N ASP A 7 17.23 4.72 6.22
CA ASP A 7 17.50 6.08 6.71
C ASP A 7 17.57 7.11 5.57
N LYS A 8 18.20 6.77 4.44
CA LYS A 8 18.28 7.65 3.27
C LYS A 8 16.88 7.90 2.68
N ILE A 9 16.09 6.84 2.55
CA ILE A 9 14.70 6.92 2.03
C ILE A 9 13.84 7.78 2.97
N VAL A 10 13.88 7.53 4.27
CA VAL A 10 13.13 8.28 5.28
C VAL A 10 13.53 9.77 5.26
N ASN A 11 14.84 10.06 5.19
CA ASN A 11 15.33 11.43 5.14
C ASN A 11 14.88 12.16 3.87
N LEU A 12 14.94 11.50 2.71
CA LEU A 12 14.42 12.05 1.47
C LEU A 12 12.91 12.33 1.57
N CYS A 13 12.12 11.35 2.03
CA CYS A 13 10.68 11.48 2.18
C CYS A 13 10.30 12.68 3.06
N LYS A 14 10.93 12.82 4.22
CA LYS A 14 10.70 13.96 5.13
C LYS A 14 11.13 15.28 4.53
N GLY A 15 12.34 15.31 3.95
CA GLY A 15 12.94 16.53 3.42
C GLY A 15 12.27 17.07 2.16
N ARG A 16 11.53 16.24 1.41
CA ARG A 16 10.92 16.59 0.12
C ARG A 16 9.38 16.56 0.10
N GLY A 17 8.75 16.51 1.27
CA GLY A 17 7.29 16.61 1.35
C GLY A 17 6.56 15.37 0.83
N LEU A 18 7.19 14.19 0.93
CA LEU A 18 6.54 12.93 0.61
C LEU A 18 5.76 12.40 1.80
N ILE A 19 6.44 12.23 2.95
CA ILE A 19 5.84 11.64 4.14
C ILE A 19 6.39 12.33 5.38
N PHE A 20 5.49 12.73 6.29
CA PHE A 20 5.80 13.34 7.58
C PHE A 20 5.34 12.41 8.72
N GLN A 21 5.87 12.62 9.91
CA GLN A 21 5.33 11.96 11.09
C GLN A 21 3.95 12.52 11.44
N GLY A 22 2.99 11.66 11.70
CA GLY A 22 1.66 12.08 12.11
C GLY A 22 1.70 12.91 13.39
N SER A 23 1.05 14.08 13.39
CA SER A 23 1.00 15.00 14.54
C SER A 23 2.38 15.47 15.03
N GLU A 24 3.34 15.68 14.13
CA GLU A 24 4.73 16.03 14.47
C GLU A 24 4.84 17.27 15.37
N VAL A 25 3.96 18.26 15.20
CA VAL A 25 3.89 19.49 16.03
C VAL A 25 3.74 19.20 17.54
N TYR A 26 3.16 18.06 17.89
CA TYR A 26 3.00 17.60 19.27
C TYR A 26 4.01 16.54 19.69
N GLY A 27 5.10 16.36 18.94
CA GLY A 27 6.10 15.34 19.19
C GLY A 27 5.82 14.02 18.45
N GLY A 28 4.79 14.02 17.62
CA GLY A 28 4.39 12.87 16.83
C GLY A 28 3.58 11.82 17.59
N MET A 29 2.81 11.04 16.88
CA MET A 29 2.20 9.81 17.37
C MET A 29 2.90 8.62 16.71
N GLY A 30 3.40 7.69 17.50
CA GLY A 30 4.11 6.53 16.98
C GLY A 30 3.28 5.77 15.96
N ASN A 31 3.91 5.44 14.82
CA ASN A 31 3.33 4.60 13.74
C ASN A 31 2.11 5.18 13.03
N THR A 32 1.96 6.48 13.07
CA THR A 32 1.10 7.24 12.18
C THR A 32 1.94 8.15 11.30
N TRP A 33 1.54 8.23 10.03
CA TRP A 33 2.26 8.98 9.01
C TRP A 33 1.29 9.81 8.17
N ASP A 34 1.67 11.05 7.91
CA ASP A 34 0.94 11.96 7.03
C ASP A 34 1.62 12.00 5.66
N TYR A 35 0.86 11.84 4.60
CA TYR A 35 1.38 12.04 3.25
C TYR A 35 1.39 13.53 2.93
N GLY A 36 2.59 14.05 2.63
CA GLY A 36 2.78 15.43 2.23
C GLY A 36 2.32 15.70 0.78
N PRO A 37 2.47 16.94 0.30
CA PRO A 37 1.93 17.35 -1.01
C PRO A 37 2.49 16.56 -2.19
N VAL A 38 3.72 16.05 -2.12
CA VAL A 38 4.28 15.18 -3.17
C VAL A 38 3.82 13.74 -2.96
N GLY A 39 3.86 13.25 -1.74
CA GLY A 39 3.51 11.86 -1.42
C GLY A 39 2.06 11.52 -1.69
N VAL A 40 1.11 12.44 -1.40
CA VAL A 40 -0.31 12.20 -1.66
C VAL A 40 -0.61 12.06 -3.16
N GLU A 41 0.07 12.82 -4.02
CA GLU A 41 -0.09 12.71 -5.47
C GLU A 41 0.43 11.35 -6.00
N ILE A 42 1.60 10.89 -5.53
CA ILE A 42 2.13 9.57 -5.88
C ILE A 42 1.15 8.48 -5.43
N LYS A 43 0.70 8.54 -4.18
CA LYS A 43 -0.24 7.57 -3.61
C LYS A 43 -1.57 7.53 -4.39
N ASN A 44 -2.10 8.69 -4.78
CA ASN A 44 -3.31 8.79 -5.59
C ASN A 44 -3.11 8.21 -7.01
N ASN A 45 -1.94 8.44 -7.62
CA ASN A 45 -1.63 7.84 -8.92
C ASN A 45 -1.55 6.32 -8.84
N VAL A 46 -0.88 5.77 -7.81
CA VAL A 46 -0.84 4.32 -7.55
C VAL A 46 -2.25 3.73 -7.43
N LYS A 47 -3.11 4.36 -6.62
CA LYS A 47 -4.51 3.93 -6.44
C LYS A 47 -5.30 3.99 -7.74
N LYS A 48 -5.12 5.04 -8.55
CA LYS A 48 -5.77 5.16 -9.86
C LYS A 48 -5.32 4.09 -10.84
N LEU A 49 -4.03 3.78 -10.88
CA LEU A 49 -3.48 2.73 -11.76
C LEU A 49 -3.98 1.35 -11.34
N TRP A 50 -4.01 1.08 -10.03
CA TRP A 50 -4.58 -0.15 -9.50
C TRP A 50 -6.07 -0.28 -9.85
N TRP A 51 -6.86 0.77 -9.61
CA TRP A 51 -8.29 0.79 -9.93
C TRP A 51 -8.54 0.62 -11.43
N LYS A 52 -7.75 1.29 -12.25
CA LYS A 52 -7.80 1.11 -13.72
C LYS A 52 -7.60 -0.37 -14.08
N LYS A 53 -6.54 -0.99 -13.55
CA LYS A 53 -6.16 -2.36 -13.89
C LYS A 53 -7.15 -3.42 -13.41
N PHE A 54 -7.58 -3.34 -12.16
CA PHE A 54 -8.37 -4.41 -11.53
C PHE A 54 -9.89 -4.17 -11.58
N VAL A 55 -10.33 -2.94 -11.81
CA VAL A 55 -11.74 -2.59 -11.86
C VAL A 55 -12.18 -2.11 -13.23
N THR A 56 -11.56 -1.02 -13.73
CA THR A 56 -12.05 -0.37 -14.96
C THR A 56 -11.79 -1.18 -16.23
N GLU A 57 -10.62 -1.84 -16.31
CA GLU A 57 -10.23 -2.70 -17.45
C GLU A 57 -10.75 -4.14 -17.30
N SER A 58 -11.42 -4.46 -16.21
CA SER A 58 -12.04 -5.76 -16.00
C SER A 58 -13.46 -5.77 -16.54
N ASP A 59 -13.82 -6.80 -17.28
CA ASP A 59 -15.16 -6.92 -17.88
C ASP A 59 -16.28 -7.10 -16.85
N ASN A 60 -15.98 -7.56 -15.64
CA ASN A 60 -16.96 -7.94 -14.63
C ASN A 60 -16.47 -7.66 -13.20
N SER A 61 -15.91 -6.47 -12.97
CA SER A 61 -15.53 -6.00 -11.63
C SER A 61 -16.25 -4.71 -11.28
N PHE A 62 -16.63 -4.59 -10.01
CA PHE A 62 -17.43 -3.47 -9.50
C PHE A 62 -16.77 -2.89 -8.24
N GLY A 63 -16.78 -1.57 -8.14
CA GLY A 63 -16.28 -0.89 -6.96
C GLY A 63 -17.35 -0.74 -5.88
N VAL A 64 -16.91 -0.80 -4.62
CA VAL A 64 -17.71 -0.40 -3.45
C VAL A 64 -16.89 0.53 -2.55
N ASP A 65 -17.58 1.33 -1.77
CA ASP A 65 -16.99 2.10 -0.66
C ASP A 65 -17.80 1.82 0.60
N ALA A 66 -17.47 0.73 1.27
CA ALA A 66 -18.14 0.29 2.48
C ALA A 66 -17.72 1.15 3.68
N ALA A 67 -18.65 1.38 4.61
CA ALA A 67 -18.37 2.14 5.82
C ALA A 67 -17.27 1.49 6.68
N ILE A 68 -16.43 2.33 7.30
CA ILE A 68 -15.41 1.88 8.27
C ILE A 68 -16.08 1.24 9.50
N LEU A 69 -17.14 1.89 9.99
CA LEU A 69 -17.90 1.43 11.13
C LEU A 69 -19.00 0.49 10.66
N MET A 70 -18.88 -0.77 11.00
CA MET A 70 -19.82 -1.82 10.64
C MET A 70 -20.50 -2.41 11.88
N ASN A 71 -21.58 -3.15 11.69
CA ASN A 71 -22.19 -3.91 12.76
C ASN A 71 -21.19 -4.91 13.37
N SER A 72 -21.05 -4.94 14.68
CA SER A 72 -20.07 -5.80 15.38
C SER A 72 -20.22 -7.28 15.06
N ARG A 73 -21.41 -7.74 14.66
CA ARG A 73 -21.64 -9.12 14.21
C ARG A 73 -20.86 -9.50 12.94
N VAL A 74 -20.46 -8.52 12.13
CA VAL A 74 -19.57 -8.77 10.98
C VAL A 74 -18.24 -9.34 11.47
N TRP A 75 -17.71 -8.77 12.55
CA TRP A 75 -16.43 -9.17 13.14
C TRP A 75 -16.52 -10.45 13.97
N GLU A 76 -17.72 -10.76 14.50
CA GLU A 76 -18.02 -12.08 15.09
C GLU A 76 -18.02 -13.16 13.98
N ALA A 77 -18.74 -12.90 12.89
CA ALA A 77 -18.85 -13.83 11.79
C ALA A 77 -17.51 -14.14 11.14
N SER A 78 -16.69 -13.13 10.89
CA SER A 78 -15.36 -13.29 10.29
C SER A 78 -14.31 -13.85 11.27
N GLY A 79 -14.63 -13.95 12.57
CA GLY A 79 -13.72 -14.46 13.60
C GLY A 79 -12.73 -13.44 14.18
N HIS A 80 -12.70 -12.19 13.70
CA HIS A 80 -11.76 -11.18 14.16
C HIS A 80 -11.85 -10.87 15.66
N ILE A 81 -13.07 -10.88 16.24
CA ILE A 81 -13.22 -10.66 17.68
C ILE A 81 -12.57 -11.78 18.49
N ALA A 82 -12.66 -13.02 18.01
CA ALA A 82 -12.22 -14.19 18.75
C ALA A 82 -10.73 -14.53 18.56
N SER A 83 -10.18 -14.31 17.37
CA SER A 83 -8.88 -14.87 16.98
C SER A 83 -7.88 -13.87 16.40
N PHE A 84 -8.26 -12.61 16.17
CA PHE A 84 -7.34 -11.61 15.66
C PHE A 84 -6.51 -10.99 16.81
N THR A 85 -5.58 -11.81 17.33
CA THR A 85 -4.81 -11.49 18.52
C THR A 85 -3.34 -11.81 18.32
N ASP A 86 -2.45 -10.99 18.94
CA ASP A 86 -1.01 -11.21 19.01
C ASP A 86 -0.58 -11.65 20.41
N PRO A 87 0.40 -12.58 20.54
CA PRO A 87 0.97 -12.97 21.81
C PRO A 87 1.91 -11.88 22.35
N LYS A 88 1.41 -11.09 23.29
CA LYS A 88 2.10 -9.92 23.84
C LYS A 88 2.78 -10.23 25.16
N MET A 89 4.03 -9.76 25.31
CA MET A 89 4.72 -9.71 26.60
C MET A 89 5.41 -8.36 26.82
N ASP A 90 5.56 -7.95 28.08
CA ASP A 90 6.20 -6.70 28.47
C ASP A 90 7.51 -7.00 29.21
N CYS A 91 8.59 -6.26 28.89
CA CYS A 91 9.79 -6.26 29.73
C CYS A 91 9.50 -5.52 31.04
N LYS A 92 9.61 -6.21 32.21
CA LYS A 92 9.29 -5.58 33.50
C LYS A 92 10.22 -4.44 33.89
N LYS A 93 11.46 -4.42 33.34
CA LYS A 93 12.46 -3.38 33.62
C LYS A 93 12.20 -2.09 32.83
N CYS A 94 12.16 -2.16 31.50
CA CYS A 94 12.03 -0.96 30.67
C CYS A 94 10.60 -0.67 30.19
N LYS A 95 9.64 -1.54 30.54
CA LYS A 95 8.22 -1.44 30.18
C LYS A 95 7.95 -1.47 28.66
N SER A 96 8.94 -1.86 27.86
CA SER A 96 8.75 -2.04 26.44
C SER A 96 7.97 -3.30 26.14
N ARG A 97 7.13 -3.21 25.12
CA ARG A 97 6.24 -4.27 24.66
C ARG A 97 6.82 -4.97 23.48
N PHE A 98 6.63 -6.28 23.41
CA PHE A 98 7.09 -7.13 22.31
C PHE A 98 6.06 -8.22 22.03
N ARG A 99 6.09 -8.71 20.79
CA ARG A 99 5.44 -9.96 20.42
C ARG A 99 6.38 -11.10 20.77
N ALA A 100 5.85 -12.10 21.44
CA ALA A 100 6.65 -13.26 21.86
C ALA A 100 7.12 -14.09 20.66
N ASP A 101 6.26 -14.28 19.66
CA ASP A 101 6.57 -14.94 18.41
C ASP A 101 7.73 -14.26 17.68
N ASN A 102 7.70 -12.93 17.48
CA ASN A 102 8.78 -12.18 16.84
C ASN A 102 10.12 -12.32 17.61
N LEU A 103 10.08 -12.29 18.96
CA LEU A 103 11.28 -12.46 19.76
C LEU A 103 11.95 -13.83 19.53
N ILE A 104 11.15 -14.87 19.36
CA ILE A 104 11.64 -16.22 19.07
C ILE A 104 12.16 -16.32 17.63
N GLU A 105 11.40 -15.77 16.68
CA GLU A 105 11.78 -15.76 15.25
C GLU A 105 13.11 -15.04 15.02
N GLU A 106 13.28 -13.84 15.59
CA GLU A 106 14.54 -13.09 15.53
C GLU A 106 15.70 -13.84 16.18
N TYR A 107 15.47 -14.47 17.33
CA TYR A 107 16.49 -15.24 18.04
C TYR A 107 16.90 -16.48 17.26
N SER A 108 15.94 -17.23 16.74
CA SER A 108 16.15 -18.47 15.97
C SER A 108 16.56 -18.20 14.51
N LYS A 109 16.57 -16.95 14.08
CA LYS A 109 16.81 -16.53 12.68
C LYS A 109 15.87 -17.22 11.67
N GLY A 110 14.63 -17.46 12.10
CA GLY A 110 13.62 -18.14 11.28
C GLY A 110 13.78 -19.66 11.18
N GLU A 111 14.63 -20.29 12.01
CA GLU A 111 14.80 -21.75 12.03
C GLU A 111 13.63 -22.47 12.72
N ILE A 112 12.79 -21.74 13.47
CA ILE A 112 11.65 -22.29 14.20
C ILE A 112 10.36 -21.68 13.68
N ASP A 113 9.41 -22.55 13.36
CA ASP A 113 8.04 -22.15 13.05
C ASP A 113 7.28 -21.81 14.34
N VAL A 114 7.30 -20.53 14.69
CA VAL A 114 6.63 -20.00 15.89
C VAL A 114 5.11 -20.05 15.81
N ASP A 115 4.55 -20.13 14.62
CA ASP A 115 3.09 -20.19 14.41
C ASP A 115 2.46 -21.49 14.91
N LEU A 116 3.27 -22.52 15.10
CA LEU A 116 2.84 -23.79 15.66
C LEU A 116 2.87 -23.84 17.19
N MET A 117 3.46 -22.83 17.83
CA MET A 117 3.68 -22.81 19.28
C MET A 117 2.46 -22.21 20.00
N SER A 118 2.08 -22.85 21.10
CA SER A 118 1.18 -22.27 22.11
C SER A 118 1.89 -21.19 22.93
N ASN A 119 1.14 -20.37 23.63
CA ASN A 119 1.71 -19.35 24.52
C ASN A 119 2.66 -19.95 25.57
N ASP A 120 2.30 -21.09 26.14
CA ASP A 120 3.10 -21.79 27.16
C ASP A 120 4.41 -22.29 26.57
N GLU A 121 4.38 -22.81 25.34
CA GLU A 121 5.59 -23.24 24.61
C GLU A 121 6.48 -22.07 24.25
N MET A 122 5.92 -20.94 23.83
CA MET A 122 6.68 -19.70 23.57
C MET A 122 7.33 -19.16 24.86
N GLU A 123 6.58 -19.11 25.98
CA GLU A 123 7.15 -18.71 27.29
C GLU A 123 8.30 -19.60 27.72
N LYS A 124 8.12 -20.92 27.57
CA LYS A 124 9.15 -21.92 27.90
C LYS A 124 10.38 -21.74 27.01
N TYR A 125 10.19 -21.59 25.71
CA TYR A 125 11.29 -21.36 24.78
C TYR A 125 12.10 -20.10 25.10
N ILE A 126 11.41 -18.97 25.35
CA ILE A 126 12.03 -17.70 25.74
C ILE A 126 12.83 -17.86 27.04
N ALA A 127 12.31 -18.62 28.00
CA ALA A 127 12.96 -18.86 29.27
C ALA A 127 14.20 -19.78 29.13
N GLU A 128 14.10 -20.89 28.42
CA GLU A 128 15.17 -21.85 28.19
C GLU A 128 16.35 -21.23 27.44
N HIS A 129 16.08 -20.42 26.43
CA HIS A 129 17.10 -19.75 25.63
C HIS A 129 17.55 -18.39 26.19
N LYS A 130 16.97 -17.97 27.32
CA LYS A 130 17.27 -16.68 27.99
C LYS A 130 17.23 -15.49 27.00
N ILE A 131 16.18 -15.43 26.20
CA ILE A 131 16.01 -14.34 25.22
C ILE A 131 15.82 -13.03 25.96
N ASN A 132 16.83 -12.18 25.91
CA ASN A 132 16.85 -10.90 26.59
C ASN A 132 16.02 -9.84 25.82
N CYS A 133 15.54 -8.83 26.56
CA CYS A 133 14.86 -7.68 25.99
C CYS A 133 15.79 -6.96 24.98
N PRO A 134 15.41 -6.83 23.71
CA PRO A 134 16.25 -6.17 22.70
C PRO A 134 16.56 -4.71 23.04
N ARG A 135 15.69 -4.06 23.84
CA ARG A 135 15.86 -2.64 24.18
C ARG A 135 16.83 -2.40 25.35
N CYS A 136 16.79 -3.20 26.39
CA CYS A 136 17.54 -2.94 27.60
C CYS A 136 18.44 -4.10 28.08
N GLY A 137 18.50 -5.22 27.33
CA GLY A 137 19.32 -6.37 27.61
C GLY A 137 18.92 -7.18 28.85
N ASN A 138 17.81 -6.85 29.53
CA ASN A 138 17.38 -7.52 30.75
C ASN A 138 16.49 -8.73 30.42
N PHE A 139 16.61 -9.79 31.24
CA PHE A 139 15.74 -10.96 31.19
C PHE A 139 14.74 -10.92 32.37
N ASP A 140 13.63 -10.23 32.19
CA ASP A 140 12.52 -10.22 33.16
C ASP A 140 11.23 -9.85 32.44
N TRP A 141 10.48 -10.89 32.06
CA TRP A 141 9.29 -10.77 31.24
C TRP A 141 8.00 -10.96 32.04
N THR A 142 6.91 -10.32 31.58
CA THR A 142 5.57 -10.69 32.02
C THR A 142 5.15 -11.99 31.34
N PRO A 143 4.15 -12.72 31.87
CA PRO A 143 3.49 -13.78 31.10
C PRO A 143 2.94 -13.24 29.77
N ILE A 144 2.83 -14.12 28.77
CA ILE A 144 2.21 -13.81 27.50
C ILE A 144 0.71 -13.57 27.71
N ARG A 145 0.20 -12.52 27.07
CA ARG A 145 -1.23 -12.21 27.02
C ARG A 145 -1.65 -12.03 25.59
N GLN A 146 -2.77 -12.62 25.22
CA GLN A 146 -3.36 -12.37 23.91
C GLN A 146 -3.89 -10.94 23.86
N PHE A 147 -3.47 -10.21 22.83
CA PHE A 147 -3.81 -8.82 22.63
C PHE A 147 -4.61 -8.69 21.33
N ASN A 148 -5.89 -8.29 21.42
CA ASN A 148 -6.71 -8.10 20.26
C ASN A 148 -6.24 -6.87 19.46
N MET A 149 -6.02 -7.06 18.18
CA MET A 149 -5.50 -6.04 17.28
C MET A 149 -6.58 -5.08 16.76
N MET A 150 -7.85 -5.31 17.02
CA MET A 150 -8.91 -4.39 16.64
C MET A 150 -8.94 -3.16 17.54
N PHE A 151 -9.03 -1.96 16.95
CA PHE A 151 -9.40 -0.77 17.70
C PHE A 151 -10.87 -0.82 18.08
N GLU A 152 -11.13 -0.74 19.37
CA GLU A 152 -12.47 -0.70 19.94
C GLU A 152 -12.87 0.75 20.24
N THR A 153 -14.12 1.09 19.97
CA THR A 153 -14.75 2.35 20.36
C THR A 153 -16.20 2.10 20.76
N SER A 154 -16.88 3.10 21.26
CA SER A 154 -18.27 2.98 21.72
C SER A 154 -19.20 3.91 20.94
N ARG A 155 -20.43 3.47 20.73
CA ARG A 155 -21.52 4.28 20.21
C ARG A 155 -22.63 4.35 21.25
N GLY A 156 -23.05 5.55 21.62
CA GLY A 156 -24.12 5.79 22.61
C GLY A 156 -23.81 7.01 23.46
N VAL A 157 -24.84 7.58 24.06
CA VAL A 157 -24.74 8.84 24.83
C VAL A 157 -24.66 8.57 26.36
N THR A 158 -25.04 7.35 26.80
CA THR A 158 -25.04 6.96 28.22
C THR A 158 -24.29 5.65 28.40
N ASP A 159 -23.66 5.46 29.56
CA ASP A 159 -22.90 4.25 29.92
C ASP A 159 -23.74 2.97 29.85
N GLU A 160 -25.04 3.05 30.12
CA GLU A 160 -25.97 1.92 30.08
C GLU A 160 -26.30 1.43 28.64
N ASN A 161 -26.08 2.27 27.63
CA ASN A 161 -26.37 1.99 26.21
C ASN A 161 -25.13 2.04 25.29
N GLN A 162 -23.92 1.85 25.84
CA GLN A 162 -22.71 1.79 25.06
C GLN A 162 -22.65 0.48 24.25
N ASN A 163 -22.91 0.56 22.97
CA ASN A 163 -22.63 -0.54 22.06
C ASN A 163 -21.18 -0.48 21.59
N ARG A 164 -20.41 -1.53 21.86
CA ARG A 164 -19.06 -1.70 21.33
C ARG A 164 -19.11 -1.76 19.82
N ILE A 165 -18.31 -0.93 19.19
CA ILE A 165 -18.06 -0.96 17.75
C ILE A 165 -16.54 -0.96 17.53
N TYR A 166 -16.14 -1.38 16.35
CA TYR A 166 -14.73 -1.54 16.00
C TYR A 166 -14.39 -0.75 14.74
N LEU A 167 -13.17 -0.21 14.71
CA LEU A 167 -12.60 0.24 13.45
C LEU A 167 -12.20 -1.00 12.65
N ARG A 168 -12.56 -1.04 11.38
CA ARG A 168 -12.28 -2.22 10.53
C ARG A 168 -10.78 -2.50 10.44
N PRO A 169 -10.32 -3.76 10.67
CA PRO A 169 -8.93 -4.16 10.54
C PRO A 169 -8.54 -4.51 9.09
N GLU A 170 -9.56 -4.62 8.20
CA GLU A 170 -9.44 -4.92 6.77
C GLU A 170 -10.64 -4.38 6.00
N THR A 171 -10.50 -4.23 4.70
CA THR A 171 -11.60 -3.79 3.82
C THR A 171 -12.45 -4.94 3.30
N ALA A 172 -11.92 -6.17 3.27
CA ALA A 172 -12.55 -7.36 2.69
C ALA A 172 -13.97 -7.64 3.19
N GLN A 173 -14.22 -7.52 4.50
CA GLN A 173 -15.53 -7.81 5.06
C GLN A 173 -16.63 -6.88 4.53
N GLY A 174 -16.27 -5.63 4.18
CA GLY A 174 -17.16 -4.70 3.52
C GLY A 174 -17.61 -5.17 2.13
N GLU A 175 -16.76 -5.89 1.43
CA GLU A 175 -17.05 -6.46 0.10
C GLU A 175 -17.95 -7.69 0.23
N PHE A 176 -17.69 -8.58 1.19
CA PHE A 176 -18.49 -9.78 1.43
C PHE A 176 -19.92 -9.47 1.86
N VAL A 177 -20.10 -8.55 2.81
CA VAL A 177 -21.48 -8.19 3.27
C VAL A 177 -22.28 -7.47 2.17
N ASN A 178 -21.60 -6.88 1.18
CA ASN A 178 -22.23 -6.24 0.02
C ASN A 178 -22.36 -7.15 -1.21
N PHE A 179 -21.94 -8.41 -1.14
CA PHE A 179 -22.00 -9.35 -2.27
C PHE A 179 -23.36 -9.36 -2.96
N LEU A 180 -24.45 -9.60 -2.19
CA LEU A 180 -25.81 -9.64 -2.75
C LEU A 180 -26.30 -8.28 -3.25
N ASN A 181 -25.87 -7.18 -2.60
CA ASN A 181 -26.23 -5.83 -3.03
C ASN A 181 -25.65 -5.52 -4.40
N VAL A 182 -24.35 -5.82 -4.57
CA VAL A 182 -23.64 -5.62 -5.85
C VAL A 182 -24.23 -6.55 -6.92
N GLN A 183 -24.33 -7.85 -6.62
CA GLN A 183 -24.83 -8.84 -7.56
C GLN A 183 -26.23 -8.46 -8.12
N ARG A 184 -27.13 -8.01 -7.25
CA ARG A 184 -28.52 -7.65 -7.66
C ARG A 184 -28.57 -6.31 -8.40
N SER A 185 -27.87 -5.30 -7.92
CA SER A 185 -27.92 -3.96 -8.51
C SER A 185 -27.26 -3.91 -9.89
N THR A 186 -26.18 -4.68 -10.08
CA THR A 186 -25.45 -4.75 -11.36
C THR A 186 -25.93 -5.90 -12.25
N ARG A 187 -26.71 -6.85 -11.71
CA ARG A 187 -27.07 -8.11 -12.37
C ARG A 187 -25.87 -8.95 -12.75
N ALA A 188 -24.80 -8.84 -11.97
CA ALA A 188 -23.56 -9.55 -12.21
C ALA A 188 -23.78 -11.07 -12.19
N LYS A 189 -23.11 -11.75 -13.11
CA LYS A 189 -23.04 -13.21 -13.16
C LYS A 189 -21.68 -13.68 -12.64
N VAL A 190 -21.70 -14.75 -11.86
CA VAL A 190 -20.46 -15.40 -11.43
C VAL A 190 -19.77 -16.01 -12.66
N PRO A 191 -18.45 -15.76 -12.92
CA PRO A 191 -17.54 -15.07 -12.02
C PRO A 191 -17.61 -13.54 -12.14
N PHE A 192 -17.47 -12.83 -11.01
CA PHE A 192 -17.35 -11.38 -10.97
C PHE A 192 -16.56 -10.91 -9.75
N GLY A 193 -16.06 -9.68 -9.79
CA GLY A 193 -15.25 -9.09 -8.73
C GLY A 193 -15.93 -7.92 -8.01
N ILE A 194 -15.63 -7.77 -6.73
CA ILE A 194 -15.91 -6.56 -5.94
C ILE A 194 -14.57 -6.03 -5.46
N ALA A 195 -14.37 -4.72 -5.56
CA ALA A 195 -13.13 -4.07 -5.17
C ALA A 195 -13.38 -2.85 -4.29
N GLN A 196 -12.45 -2.60 -3.39
CA GLN A 196 -12.46 -1.43 -2.52
C GLN A 196 -11.06 -0.88 -2.31
N ILE A 197 -10.96 0.45 -2.23
CA ILE A 197 -9.79 1.14 -1.67
C ILE A 197 -10.26 1.84 -0.39
N GLY A 198 -9.61 1.59 0.73
CA GLY A 198 -10.06 2.20 1.98
C GLY A 198 -9.10 2.05 3.13
N LYS A 199 -9.33 2.89 4.15
CA LYS A 199 -8.59 2.85 5.41
C LYS A 199 -8.95 1.61 6.22
N ALA A 200 -7.91 1.01 6.83
CA ALA A 200 -8.01 -0.04 7.82
C ALA A 200 -7.11 0.29 9.03
N PHE A 201 -7.39 -0.35 10.17
CA PHE A 201 -6.79 0.02 11.44
C PHE A 201 -6.41 -1.24 12.22
N ARG A 202 -5.15 -1.32 12.64
CA ARG A 202 -4.65 -2.43 13.47
C ARG A 202 -3.86 -1.88 14.63
N ASN A 203 -4.23 -2.26 15.84
CA ASN A 203 -3.55 -1.84 17.06
C ASN A 203 -2.22 -2.61 17.21
N GLU A 204 -1.27 -2.33 16.32
CA GLU A 204 0.01 -3.01 16.23
C GLU A 204 0.85 -2.85 17.49
N ILE A 205 1.41 -3.95 18.01
CA ILE A 205 2.26 -3.96 19.20
C ILE A 205 3.68 -3.51 18.88
N THR A 206 4.23 -4.03 17.78
CA THR A 206 5.58 -3.74 17.27
C THR A 206 5.50 -3.16 15.88
N PRO A 207 5.14 -1.90 15.76
CA PRO A 207 5.16 -1.23 14.48
C PRO A 207 6.61 -0.92 14.09
N GLY A 208 6.86 -0.75 12.81
CA GLY A 208 8.22 -0.49 12.38
C GLY A 208 8.40 -0.35 10.89
N ASN A 209 9.65 -0.10 10.54
CA ASN A 209 10.08 0.03 9.15
C ASN A 209 9.30 1.11 8.38
N PHE A 210 9.18 2.31 8.99
CA PHE A 210 8.51 3.47 8.40
C PHE A 210 7.05 3.16 8.08
N THR A 211 6.60 3.28 6.82
CA THR A 211 5.22 3.02 6.41
C THR A 211 4.92 1.55 6.12
N PHE A 212 5.85 0.64 6.40
CA PHE A 212 5.64 -0.80 6.17
C PHE A 212 4.61 -1.40 7.15
N ARG A 213 4.69 -1.05 8.45
CA ARG A 213 3.75 -1.50 9.49
C ARG A 213 3.30 -0.32 10.34
N THR A 214 2.06 0.10 10.12
CA THR A 214 1.44 1.28 10.73
C THR A 214 0.13 0.89 11.39
N ILE A 215 -0.36 1.71 12.32
CA ILE A 215 -1.64 1.45 13.01
C ILE A 215 -2.86 1.89 12.21
N GLU A 216 -2.67 2.82 11.29
CA GLU A 216 -3.64 3.27 10.30
C GLU A 216 -2.98 3.16 8.92
N PHE A 217 -3.63 2.47 7.99
CA PHE A 217 -3.11 2.24 6.65
C PHE A 217 -4.24 2.18 5.64
N GLU A 218 -3.92 2.12 4.36
CA GLU A 218 -4.90 2.04 3.29
C GLU A 218 -4.68 0.75 2.48
N GLN A 219 -5.74 -0.03 2.33
CA GLN A 219 -5.75 -1.26 1.53
C GLN A 219 -6.44 -1.01 0.19
N MET A 220 -5.99 -1.74 -0.82
CA MET A 220 -6.60 -1.91 -2.13
C MET A 220 -6.89 -3.41 -2.25
N GLU A 221 -8.15 -3.79 -2.13
CA GLU A 221 -8.58 -5.18 -2.13
C GLU A 221 -9.56 -5.46 -3.25
N HIS A 222 -9.49 -6.66 -3.77
CA HIS A 222 -10.37 -7.17 -4.82
C HIS A 222 -10.75 -8.61 -4.49
N GLN A 223 -12.04 -8.86 -4.35
CA GLN A 223 -12.62 -10.17 -4.07
C GLN A 223 -13.28 -10.71 -5.35
N TRP A 224 -12.70 -11.76 -5.91
CA TRP A 224 -13.23 -12.41 -7.11
C TRP A 224 -14.09 -13.61 -6.74
N PHE A 225 -15.37 -13.52 -7.01
CA PHE A 225 -16.36 -14.56 -6.72
C PHE A 225 -16.44 -15.52 -7.90
N CYS A 226 -16.20 -16.80 -7.67
CA CYS A 226 -16.18 -17.83 -8.69
C CYS A 226 -16.90 -19.11 -8.25
N LYS A 227 -17.12 -20.04 -9.17
CA LYS A 227 -17.67 -21.34 -8.84
C LYS A 227 -16.58 -22.26 -8.30
N GLU A 228 -16.92 -23.10 -7.31
CA GLU A 228 -16.04 -24.19 -6.86
C GLU A 228 -15.56 -25.04 -8.05
N GLY A 229 -14.27 -25.39 -8.04
CA GLY A 229 -13.60 -26.12 -9.12
C GLY A 229 -12.99 -25.23 -10.21
N THR A 230 -13.36 -23.94 -10.29
CA THR A 230 -12.70 -22.95 -11.17
C THR A 230 -11.72 -22.06 -10.40
N ASP A 231 -11.73 -22.16 -9.08
CA ASP A 231 -10.97 -21.33 -8.15
C ASP A 231 -9.45 -21.40 -8.37
N GLY A 232 -8.92 -22.57 -8.71
CA GLY A 232 -7.49 -22.76 -8.97
C GLY A 232 -6.98 -22.01 -10.20
N GLU A 233 -7.78 -21.90 -11.26
CA GLU A 233 -7.46 -21.12 -12.45
C GLU A 233 -7.39 -19.64 -12.13
N PHE A 234 -8.41 -19.09 -11.46
CA PHE A 234 -8.46 -17.68 -11.06
C PHE A 234 -7.36 -17.34 -10.06
N TYR A 235 -7.03 -18.23 -9.13
CA TYR A 235 -5.92 -18.03 -8.20
C TYR A 235 -4.60 -17.81 -8.94
N ASN A 236 -4.28 -18.66 -9.91
CA ASN A 236 -3.08 -18.52 -10.70
C ASN A 236 -3.10 -17.28 -11.62
N ASP A 237 -4.26 -16.93 -12.17
CA ASP A 237 -4.43 -15.73 -12.96
C ASP A 237 -4.18 -14.46 -12.14
N TYR A 238 -4.69 -14.42 -10.90
CA TYR A 238 -4.41 -13.29 -9.99
C TYR A 238 -2.96 -13.19 -9.55
N LYS A 239 -2.26 -14.31 -9.33
CA LYS A 239 -0.80 -14.29 -9.08
C LYS A 239 -0.08 -13.61 -10.24
N LYS A 240 -0.42 -13.96 -11.48
CA LYS A 240 0.18 -13.35 -12.67
C LYS A 240 -0.20 -11.88 -12.81
N LYS A 241 -1.48 -11.54 -12.72
CA LYS A 241 -1.97 -10.15 -12.84
C LYS A 241 -1.33 -9.21 -11.80
N ALA A 242 -1.17 -9.70 -10.56
CA ALA A 242 -0.53 -8.97 -9.49
C ALA A 242 0.95 -8.68 -9.80
N HIS A 243 1.70 -9.70 -10.22
CA HIS A 243 3.11 -9.56 -10.60
C HIS A 243 3.27 -8.62 -11.80
N ASP A 244 2.46 -8.79 -12.84
CA ASP A 244 2.50 -7.95 -14.04
C ASP A 244 2.18 -6.47 -13.70
N PHE A 245 1.23 -6.23 -12.80
CA PHE A 245 0.91 -4.87 -12.34
C PHE A 245 2.09 -4.22 -11.62
N LEU A 246 2.71 -4.93 -10.67
CA LEU A 246 3.86 -4.43 -9.91
C LEU A 246 5.04 -4.09 -10.83
N THR A 247 5.30 -4.95 -11.80
CA THR A 247 6.36 -4.72 -12.78
C THR A 247 6.04 -3.53 -13.70
N ALA A 248 4.80 -3.42 -14.15
CA ALA A 248 4.37 -2.33 -15.02
C ALA A 248 4.50 -0.94 -14.37
N ILE A 249 4.31 -0.83 -13.06
CA ILE A 249 4.46 0.44 -12.32
C ILE A 249 5.91 0.74 -11.91
N GLY A 250 6.88 -0.12 -12.29
CA GLY A 250 8.31 0.15 -12.18
C GLY A 250 9.05 -0.65 -11.10
N ILE A 251 8.48 -1.70 -10.53
CA ILE A 251 9.23 -2.60 -9.64
C ILE A 251 9.99 -3.63 -10.48
N ASN A 252 11.29 -3.78 -10.21
CA ASN A 252 12.12 -4.76 -10.88
C ASN A 252 11.65 -6.19 -10.52
N PRO A 253 11.33 -7.04 -11.51
CA PRO A 253 10.89 -8.42 -11.25
C PRO A 253 11.91 -9.26 -10.48
N GLU A 254 13.22 -8.94 -10.54
CA GLU A 254 14.24 -9.62 -9.73
C GLU A 254 14.15 -9.30 -8.23
N HIS A 255 13.45 -8.22 -7.87
CA HIS A 255 13.18 -7.84 -6.50
C HIS A 255 11.80 -8.33 -6.01
N LEU A 256 11.11 -9.16 -6.81
CA LEU A 256 9.86 -9.81 -6.47
C LEU A 256 10.05 -11.32 -6.38
N ARG A 257 9.37 -11.96 -5.45
CA ARG A 257 9.28 -13.41 -5.40
C ARG A 257 7.92 -13.86 -4.89
N PHE A 258 7.47 -15.02 -5.35
CA PHE A 258 6.31 -15.70 -4.79
C PHE A 258 6.73 -16.48 -3.54
N HIS A 259 5.92 -16.39 -2.51
CA HIS A 259 6.07 -17.14 -1.28
C HIS A 259 4.74 -17.83 -0.94
N ASP A 260 4.62 -19.09 -1.29
CA ASP A 260 3.44 -19.88 -0.98
C ASP A 260 3.50 -20.28 0.52
N HIS A 261 2.39 -20.13 1.23
CA HIS A 261 2.30 -20.43 2.65
C HIS A 261 2.19 -21.93 2.89
N GLU A 262 3.08 -22.50 3.68
CA GLU A 262 3.01 -23.90 4.09
C GLU A 262 1.86 -24.15 5.08
N LYS A 263 1.60 -23.20 5.98
CA LYS A 263 0.50 -23.21 6.92
C LYS A 263 -0.59 -22.24 6.46
N LEU A 264 -1.74 -22.79 6.16
CA LEU A 264 -2.87 -22.01 5.71
C LEU A 264 -3.73 -21.54 6.89
N ALA A 265 -4.26 -20.33 6.79
CA ALA A 265 -5.34 -19.90 7.67
C ALA A 265 -6.57 -20.83 7.49
N HIS A 266 -7.36 -20.98 8.54
CA HIS A 266 -8.49 -21.92 8.58
C HIS A 266 -9.56 -21.70 7.48
N TYR A 267 -9.55 -20.54 6.85
CA TYR A 267 -10.44 -20.15 5.76
C TYR A 267 -9.84 -20.34 4.36
N ALA A 268 -8.57 -20.63 4.27
CA ALA A 268 -7.86 -20.63 2.98
C ALA A 268 -7.57 -22.05 2.49
N LYS A 269 -7.78 -22.27 1.19
CA LYS A 269 -7.36 -23.48 0.45
C LYS A 269 -5.95 -23.33 -0.11
N SER A 270 -5.56 -22.10 -0.43
CA SER A 270 -4.25 -21.69 -0.91
C SER A 270 -3.97 -20.24 -0.52
N ALA A 271 -2.74 -19.95 -0.18
CA ALA A 271 -2.29 -18.60 0.11
C ALA A 271 -0.88 -18.39 -0.45
N CYS A 272 -0.65 -17.24 -1.06
CA CYS A 272 0.64 -16.85 -1.59
C CYS A 272 0.84 -15.36 -1.41
N ASP A 273 2.03 -14.97 -0.92
CA ASP A 273 2.46 -13.59 -0.96
C ASP A 273 3.35 -13.33 -2.17
N ILE A 274 3.27 -12.12 -2.73
CA ILE A 274 4.38 -11.57 -3.47
C ILE A 274 5.19 -10.75 -2.48
N GLN A 275 6.42 -11.19 -2.23
CA GLN A 275 7.37 -10.49 -1.39
C GLN A 275 8.24 -9.57 -2.26
N TYR A 276 8.57 -8.41 -1.69
CA TYR A 276 9.53 -7.46 -2.26
C TYR A 276 10.81 -7.45 -1.41
N LEU A 277 11.95 -7.26 -2.05
CA LEU A 277 13.25 -7.13 -1.39
C LEU A 277 13.45 -5.71 -0.87
N TYR A 278 12.92 -5.42 0.33
CA TYR A 278 13.16 -4.15 1.01
C TYR A 278 14.61 -4.05 1.53
N PRO A 279 15.10 -2.87 1.92
CA PRO A 279 16.41 -2.72 2.57
C PRO A 279 16.57 -3.52 3.87
N PHE A 280 15.46 -3.92 4.51
CA PHE A 280 15.43 -4.77 5.71
C PHE A 280 15.14 -6.25 5.40
N GLY A 281 15.15 -6.65 4.14
CA GLY A 281 14.98 -8.03 3.70
C GLY A 281 13.66 -8.31 2.98
N TRP A 282 13.50 -9.55 2.55
CA TRP A 282 12.29 -10.01 1.89
C TRP A 282 11.09 -9.90 2.83
N SER A 283 10.06 -9.20 2.38
CA SER A 283 8.84 -9.02 3.17
C SER A 283 7.62 -8.92 2.26
N GLU A 284 6.48 -9.30 2.79
CA GLU A 284 5.19 -9.28 2.11
C GLU A 284 4.88 -7.89 1.55
N LEU A 285 4.59 -7.84 0.25
CA LEU A 285 4.07 -6.65 -0.43
C LEU A 285 2.58 -6.78 -0.70
N ASN A 286 2.14 -7.95 -1.20
CA ASN A 286 0.74 -8.23 -1.42
C ASN A 286 0.40 -9.70 -1.18
N GLY A 287 -0.86 -9.99 -0.86
CA GLY A 287 -1.38 -11.34 -0.66
C GLY A 287 -2.39 -11.75 -1.73
N ILE A 288 -2.35 -13.03 -2.12
CA ILE A 288 -3.35 -13.68 -2.97
C ILE A 288 -3.83 -14.92 -2.22
N HIS A 289 -5.14 -14.98 -1.93
CA HIS A 289 -5.71 -16.05 -1.13
C HIS A 289 -6.91 -16.70 -1.81
N ASN A 290 -6.97 -18.02 -1.83
CA ASN A 290 -8.18 -18.76 -2.12
C ASN A 290 -8.92 -19.00 -0.80
N ARG A 291 -9.94 -18.18 -0.53
CA ARG A 291 -10.70 -18.16 0.74
C ARG A 291 -11.86 -19.15 0.76
N THR A 292 -12.03 -19.94 -0.30
CA THR A 292 -13.18 -20.82 -0.48
C THR A 292 -14.51 -20.04 -0.39
N ASP A 293 -15.58 -20.67 0.07
CA ASP A 293 -16.86 -20.04 0.40
C ASP A 293 -16.95 -19.56 1.87
N TYR A 294 -15.84 -19.60 2.60
CA TYR A 294 -15.83 -19.42 4.05
C TYR A 294 -16.54 -18.15 4.49
N ASP A 295 -16.12 -16.98 3.99
CA ASP A 295 -16.66 -15.70 4.45
C ASP A 295 -18.16 -15.55 4.18
N LEU A 296 -18.61 -15.92 2.96
CA LEU A 296 -20.04 -15.86 2.62
C LEU A 296 -20.87 -16.85 3.44
N SER A 297 -20.34 -18.06 3.69
CA SER A 297 -20.97 -19.07 4.53
C SER A 297 -21.09 -18.59 5.99
N ARG A 298 -20.04 -17.96 6.52
CA ARG A 298 -20.07 -17.37 7.87
C ARG A 298 -21.08 -16.23 7.97
N HIS A 299 -21.10 -15.33 6.99
CA HIS A 299 -22.10 -14.26 6.97
C HIS A 299 -23.53 -14.78 6.81
N GLN A 300 -23.74 -15.84 6.04
CA GLN A 300 -25.04 -16.52 5.98
C GLN A 300 -25.46 -17.05 7.35
N GLU A 301 -24.58 -17.79 8.03
CA GLU A 301 -24.83 -18.37 9.35
C GLU A 301 -25.18 -17.29 10.39
N PHE A 302 -24.35 -16.26 10.51
CA PHE A 302 -24.50 -15.22 11.55
C PHE A 302 -25.64 -14.24 11.27
N SER A 303 -25.96 -13.97 10.00
CA SER A 303 -27.03 -13.04 9.63
C SER A 303 -28.40 -13.72 9.47
N GLY A 304 -28.44 -15.03 9.24
CA GLY A 304 -29.62 -15.76 8.81
C GLY A 304 -30.11 -15.40 7.39
N LYS A 305 -29.28 -14.64 6.63
CA LYS A 305 -29.59 -14.25 5.25
C LYS A 305 -28.89 -15.19 4.28
N SER A 306 -29.62 -15.76 3.31
CA SER A 306 -29.00 -16.60 2.28
C SER A 306 -28.00 -15.82 1.44
N MET A 307 -26.77 -16.32 1.34
CA MET A 307 -25.71 -15.82 0.46
C MET A 307 -25.58 -16.65 -0.82
N LEU A 308 -26.57 -17.49 -1.10
CA LEU A 308 -26.61 -18.32 -2.30
C LEU A 308 -26.74 -17.46 -3.57
N TYR A 309 -25.88 -17.73 -4.53
CA TYR A 309 -26.02 -17.29 -5.91
C TYR A 309 -26.87 -18.31 -6.68
N LEU A 310 -27.81 -17.83 -7.48
CA LEU A 310 -28.55 -18.63 -8.45
C LEU A 310 -27.98 -18.38 -9.84
N ASP A 311 -27.41 -19.40 -10.45
CA ASP A 311 -26.93 -19.32 -11.83
C ASP A 311 -28.14 -19.25 -12.77
N PRO A 312 -28.31 -18.18 -13.55
CA PRO A 312 -29.46 -18.02 -14.42
C PRO A 312 -29.48 -18.96 -15.65
N ILE A 313 -28.33 -19.61 -15.94
CA ILE A 313 -28.19 -20.53 -17.08
C ILE A 313 -28.47 -21.97 -16.66
N THR A 314 -27.82 -22.39 -15.56
CA THR A 314 -27.95 -23.80 -15.09
C THR A 314 -29.02 -24.01 -14.05
N ASN A 315 -29.60 -22.93 -13.48
CA ASN A 315 -30.51 -22.96 -12.30
C ASN A 315 -29.89 -23.58 -11.05
N GLU A 316 -28.57 -23.74 -11.02
CA GLU A 316 -27.84 -24.24 -9.86
C GLU A 316 -27.72 -23.14 -8.77
N LYS A 317 -27.83 -23.55 -7.51
CA LYS A 317 -27.63 -22.67 -6.36
C LYS A 317 -26.37 -23.07 -5.62
N PHE A 318 -25.49 -22.14 -5.43
CA PHE A 318 -24.24 -22.37 -4.66
C PHE A 318 -23.78 -21.08 -3.95
N ILE A 319 -22.95 -21.23 -2.93
CA ILE A 319 -22.21 -20.11 -2.34
C ILE A 319 -20.90 -20.00 -3.12
N PRO A 320 -20.58 -18.85 -3.73
CA PRO A 320 -19.34 -18.70 -4.49
C PRO A 320 -18.08 -18.85 -3.61
N TYR A 321 -17.03 -19.40 -4.22
CA TYR A 321 -15.67 -19.33 -3.72
C TYR A 321 -15.11 -17.92 -3.99
N VAL A 322 -14.15 -17.52 -3.19
CA VAL A 322 -13.52 -16.19 -3.26
C VAL A 322 -12.03 -16.32 -3.49
N ILE A 323 -11.54 -15.63 -4.51
CA ILE A 323 -10.10 -15.35 -4.68
C ILE A 323 -9.87 -13.90 -4.29
N GLU A 324 -9.14 -13.73 -3.21
CA GLU A 324 -8.74 -12.41 -2.69
C GLU A 324 -7.41 -11.97 -3.32
N TYR A 325 -7.35 -10.73 -3.71
CA TYR A 325 -6.14 -9.99 -3.99
C TYR A 325 -6.09 -8.75 -3.11
N SER A 326 -5.08 -8.65 -2.25
CA SER A 326 -4.94 -7.57 -1.28
C SER A 326 -3.55 -6.96 -1.32
N ILE A 327 -3.48 -5.63 -1.38
CA ILE A 327 -2.22 -4.89 -1.31
C ILE A 327 -2.39 -3.63 -0.48
N GLY A 328 -1.45 -3.37 0.43
CA GLY A 328 -1.38 -2.12 1.18
C GLY A 328 -0.84 -0.99 0.31
N ALA A 329 -1.61 0.09 0.12
CA ALA A 329 -1.14 1.26 -0.63
C ALA A 329 0.12 1.87 -0.01
N ASP A 330 0.23 1.86 1.32
CA ASP A 330 1.37 2.38 2.07
C ASP A 330 2.65 1.52 1.89
N ARG A 331 2.51 0.18 1.88
CA ARG A 331 3.61 -0.75 1.58
C ARG A 331 4.07 -0.62 0.13
N LEU A 332 3.13 -0.53 -0.81
CA LEU A 332 3.46 -0.34 -2.23
C LEU A 332 4.17 0.98 -2.47
N MET A 333 3.71 2.05 -1.81
CA MET A 333 4.39 3.35 -1.84
C MET A 333 5.84 3.25 -1.34
N LEU A 334 6.07 2.55 -0.21
CA LEU A 334 7.42 2.32 0.31
C LEU A 334 8.27 1.50 -0.66
N ALA A 335 7.73 0.42 -1.24
CA ALA A 335 8.45 -0.39 -2.22
C ALA A 335 8.87 0.44 -3.44
N LEU A 336 7.97 1.28 -3.96
CA LEU A 336 8.28 2.18 -5.07
C LEU A 336 9.36 3.22 -4.72
N MET A 337 9.37 3.74 -3.48
CA MET A 337 10.43 4.65 -3.03
C MET A 337 11.77 3.92 -2.91
N CYS A 338 11.78 2.68 -2.39
CA CYS A 338 12.99 1.86 -2.29
C CYS A 338 13.55 1.49 -3.66
N GLU A 339 12.68 1.16 -4.61
CA GLU A 339 13.06 0.79 -5.97
C GLU A 339 13.61 1.97 -6.76
N ALA A 340 13.00 3.13 -6.60
CA ALA A 340 13.30 4.32 -7.39
C ALA A 340 14.47 5.14 -6.87
N TYR A 341 14.90 4.96 -5.62
CA TYR A 341 15.95 5.76 -5.01
C TYR A 341 17.34 5.41 -5.57
N ASP A 342 18.05 6.42 -6.06
CA ASP A 342 19.45 6.28 -6.49
C ASP A 342 20.30 7.49 -6.12
N GLU A 343 21.62 7.25 -6.01
CA GLU A 343 22.66 8.26 -5.79
C GLU A 343 23.70 8.16 -6.90
N GLU A 344 23.53 8.95 -7.94
CA GLU A 344 24.43 8.99 -9.07
C GLU A 344 25.67 9.87 -8.76
N GLN A 345 26.84 9.34 -9.00
CA GLN A 345 28.10 10.08 -8.86
C GLN A 345 28.36 10.85 -10.15
N LEU A 346 28.28 12.18 -10.10
CA LEU A 346 28.69 13.07 -11.17
C LEU A 346 30.10 13.60 -10.88
N GLU A 347 30.73 14.28 -11.84
CA GLU A 347 32.12 14.76 -11.73
C GLU A 347 32.40 15.62 -10.47
N ASN A 348 31.42 16.45 -10.05
CA ASN A 348 31.61 17.42 -8.97
C ASN A 348 30.57 17.27 -7.83
N GLU A 349 29.59 16.40 -7.94
CA GLU A 349 28.52 16.25 -6.95
C GLU A 349 27.88 14.88 -6.99
N THR A 350 27.21 14.49 -5.90
CA THR A 350 26.29 13.34 -5.88
C THR A 350 24.89 13.84 -6.20
N ARG A 351 24.27 13.25 -7.22
CA ARG A 351 22.90 13.50 -7.61
C ARG A 351 21.98 12.48 -6.95
N VAL A 352 21.09 12.94 -6.07
CA VAL A 352 20.00 12.10 -5.55
C VAL A 352 18.84 12.18 -6.51
N VAL A 353 18.31 11.03 -6.91
CA VAL A 353 17.22 10.94 -7.87
C VAL A 353 16.24 9.84 -7.48
N LEU A 354 14.94 10.08 -7.70
CA LEU A 354 13.91 9.05 -7.68
C LEU A 354 13.53 8.68 -9.12
N HIS A 355 13.98 7.52 -9.58
CA HIS A 355 13.64 6.93 -10.90
C HIS A 355 12.22 6.33 -10.90
N ILE A 356 11.29 7.03 -10.30
CA ILE A 356 9.89 6.57 -10.24
C ILE A 356 9.26 6.58 -11.64
N HIS A 357 8.47 5.53 -11.94
CA HIS A 357 7.81 5.42 -13.24
C HIS A 357 6.97 6.67 -13.54
N PRO A 358 7.04 7.26 -14.76
CA PRO A 358 6.37 8.51 -15.09
C PRO A 358 4.86 8.51 -14.81
N ALA A 359 4.16 7.37 -15.01
CA ALA A 359 2.75 7.24 -14.68
C ALA A 359 2.46 7.41 -13.18
N VAL A 360 3.41 7.04 -12.31
CA VAL A 360 3.30 7.11 -10.84
C VAL A 360 3.76 8.45 -10.28
N ALA A 361 4.72 9.12 -10.92
CA ALA A 361 5.31 10.40 -10.47
C ALA A 361 4.26 11.43 -10.04
N ALA A 362 4.52 12.19 -8.96
CA ALA A 362 3.61 13.21 -8.45
C ALA A 362 3.29 14.27 -9.51
N TYR A 363 4.34 14.88 -10.04
CA TYR A 363 4.25 15.85 -11.14
C TYR A 363 4.83 15.22 -12.39
N LYS A 364 4.13 15.39 -13.52
CA LYS A 364 4.61 14.88 -14.82
C LYS A 364 5.61 15.82 -15.44
N VAL A 365 5.41 17.12 -15.21
CA VAL A 365 6.26 18.19 -15.74
C VAL A 365 6.52 19.23 -14.66
N ALA A 366 7.77 19.71 -14.60
CA ALA A 366 8.12 20.93 -13.87
C ALA A 366 8.42 22.06 -14.85
N VAL A 367 7.82 23.23 -14.65
CA VAL A 367 8.06 24.41 -15.47
C VAL A 367 9.04 25.34 -14.74
N LEU A 368 10.20 25.56 -15.35
CA LEU A 368 11.37 26.20 -14.73
C LEU A 368 11.85 27.41 -15.59
N PRO A 369 11.42 28.64 -15.30
CA PRO A 369 11.94 29.81 -16.00
C PRO A 369 13.45 29.98 -15.75
N LEU A 370 14.27 30.14 -16.78
CA LEU A 370 15.71 30.32 -16.64
C LEU A 370 16.06 31.55 -15.81
N GLN A 371 15.34 32.64 -16.04
CA GLN A 371 15.52 33.91 -15.34
C GLN A 371 14.17 34.48 -14.87
N LYS A 372 14.23 35.39 -13.91
CA LYS A 372 13.04 35.98 -13.27
C LYS A 372 12.14 36.78 -14.24
N ASN A 373 12.72 37.41 -15.25
CA ASN A 373 11.96 38.12 -16.30
C ASN A 373 11.17 37.18 -17.23
N MET A 374 11.40 35.88 -17.16
CA MET A 374 10.68 34.83 -17.92
C MET A 374 9.55 34.18 -17.10
N SER A 375 9.37 34.62 -15.83
CA SER A 375 8.41 33.98 -14.91
C SER A 375 6.96 34.13 -15.41
N GLU A 376 6.62 35.22 -16.06
CA GLU A 376 5.25 35.45 -16.61
C GLU A 376 4.94 34.45 -17.72
N LYS A 377 5.83 34.29 -18.69
CA LYS A 377 5.72 33.28 -19.75
C LYS A 377 5.72 31.85 -19.19
N GLY A 378 6.57 31.60 -18.19
CA GLY A 378 6.58 30.32 -17.49
C GLY A 378 5.24 29.99 -16.82
N ARG A 379 4.59 30.97 -16.17
CA ARG A 379 3.27 30.81 -15.57
C ARG A 379 2.16 30.61 -16.59
N GLU A 380 2.24 31.25 -17.75
CA GLU A 380 1.34 31.01 -18.87
C GLU A 380 1.38 29.55 -19.32
N ILE A 381 2.60 29.03 -19.56
CA ILE A 381 2.83 27.65 -19.97
C ILE A 381 2.37 26.66 -18.86
N TYR A 382 2.73 26.93 -17.61
CA TYR A 382 2.25 26.15 -16.47
C TYR A 382 0.73 26.05 -16.43
N ARG A 383 0.01 27.17 -16.54
CA ARG A 383 -1.46 27.17 -16.55
C ARG A 383 -2.07 26.43 -17.73
N SER A 384 -1.37 26.32 -18.82
CA SER A 384 -1.77 25.49 -19.97
C SER A 384 -1.61 24.00 -19.65
N LEU A 385 -0.45 23.61 -19.11
CA LEU A 385 -0.10 22.19 -18.88
C LEU A 385 -0.89 21.55 -17.73
N VAL A 386 -1.22 22.30 -16.66
CA VAL A 386 -2.02 21.76 -15.54
C VAL A 386 -3.44 21.32 -15.93
N LYS A 387 -3.90 21.66 -17.11
CA LYS A 387 -5.17 21.17 -17.65
C LYS A 387 -5.09 19.74 -18.17
N HIS A 388 -3.88 19.23 -18.37
CA HIS A 388 -3.62 17.88 -18.92
C HIS A 388 -3.11 16.91 -17.85
N PHE A 389 -2.23 17.37 -16.95
CA PHE A 389 -1.63 16.57 -15.89
C PHE A 389 -1.09 17.43 -14.75
N ALA A 390 -0.77 16.82 -13.62
CA ALA A 390 -0.16 17.51 -12.49
C ALA A 390 1.22 18.07 -12.86
N CYS A 391 1.42 19.36 -12.60
CA CYS A 391 2.67 20.09 -12.88
C CYS A 391 3.21 20.77 -11.62
N SER A 392 4.53 20.93 -11.56
CA SER A 392 5.24 21.78 -10.62
C SER A 392 5.69 23.07 -11.31
N TYR A 393 5.83 24.14 -10.54
CA TYR A 393 6.42 25.41 -11.01
C TYR A 393 7.46 25.88 -10.00
N ASP A 394 8.68 26.19 -10.46
CA ASP A 394 9.75 26.65 -9.57
C ASP A 394 10.60 27.73 -10.27
N ASP A 395 10.68 28.91 -9.66
CA ASP A 395 11.51 30.04 -10.09
C ASP A 395 12.51 30.48 -9.03
N ALA A 396 12.71 29.68 -7.96
CA ALA A 396 13.58 30.02 -6.83
C ALA A 396 14.99 29.42 -6.94
N GLY A 397 16.01 30.25 -6.83
CA GLY A 397 17.43 29.85 -6.89
C GLY A 397 17.94 29.62 -8.32
N SER A 398 19.09 28.95 -8.47
CA SER A 398 19.67 28.64 -9.78
C SER A 398 18.94 27.51 -10.47
N ILE A 399 19.01 27.46 -11.81
CA ILE A 399 18.36 26.42 -12.61
C ILE A 399 18.84 25.01 -12.24
N GLY A 400 20.14 24.83 -11.98
CA GLY A 400 20.69 23.54 -11.53
C GLY A 400 20.06 23.05 -10.22
N LYS A 401 19.89 23.95 -9.22
CA LYS A 401 19.23 23.61 -7.96
C LYS A 401 17.75 23.23 -8.17
N ARG A 402 17.06 23.83 -9.14
CA ARG A 402 15.67 23.48 -9.46
C ARG A 402 15.58 22.10 -10.10
N TYR A 403 16.48 21.77 -11.02
CA TYR A 403 16.56 20.41 -11.57
C TYR A 403 16.77 19.38 -10.46
N ARG A 404 17.71 19.63 -9.52
CA ARG A 404 17.98 18.70 -8.41
C ARG A 404 16.75 18.47 -7.55
N ARG A 405 15.98 19.54 -7.23
CA ARG A 405 14.73 19.40 -6.47
C ARG A 405 13.68 18.53 -7.20
N GLN A 406 13.63 18.62 -8.52
CA GLN A 406 12.71 17.80 -9.33
C GLN A 406 13.22 16.36 -9.48
N ASP A 407 14.51 16.15 -9.62
CA ASP A 407 15.14 14.83 -9.63
C ASP A 407 14.84 14.09 -8.32
N GLU A 408 14.99 14.74 -7.17
CA GLU A 408 14.76 14.20 -5.82
C GLU A 408 13.29 13.81 -5.54
N ILE A 409 12.32 14.40 -6.22
CA ILE A 409 10.89 14.06 -6.09
C ILE A 409 10.37 13.23 -7.26
N GLY A 410 11.26 12.88 -8.18
CA GLY A 410 10.95 11.96 -9.29
C GLY A 410 10.14 12.56 -10.43
N THR A 411 10.16 13.89 -10.64
CA THR A 411 9.49 14.53 -11.77
C THR A 411 10.19 14.12 -13.09
N PRO A 412 9.52 13.42 -14.02
CA PRO A 412 10.20 12.85 -15.18
C PRO A 412 10.66 13.89 -16.20
N TYR A 413 9.94 15.02 -16.32
CA TYR A 413 10.25 16.02 -17.33
C TYR A 413 10.34 17.41 -16.73
N CYS A 414 11.39 18.17 -17.12
CA CYS A 414 11.52 19.58 -16.78
C CYS A 414 11.48 20.43 -18.04
N VAL A 415 10.55 21.37 -18.10
CA VAL A 415 10.39 22.35 -19.18
C VAL A 415 11.06 23.64 -18.76
N THR A 416 12.16 24.02 -19.43
CA THR A 416 12.87 25.26 -19.19
C THR A 416 12.43 26.35 -20.15
N ILE A 417 12.07 27.50 -19.58
CA ILE A 417 11.72 28.71 -20.32
C ILE A 417 12.98 29.55 -20.43
N ASP A 418 13.47 29.74 -21.62
CA ASP A 418 14.74 30.43 -21.94
C ASP A 418 14.52 31.61 -22.94
N PHE A 419 15.58 32.19 -23.44
CA PHE A 419 15.52 33.33 -24.37
C PHE A 419 14.84 32.96 -25.68
N GLU A 420 15.14 31.78 -26.25
CA GLU A 420 14.54 31.31 -27.47
C GLU A 420 13.03 31.06 -27.30
N THR A 421 12.57 30.71 -26.08
CA THR A 421 11.14 30.56 -25.80
C THR A 421 10.37 31.84 -26.08
N LEU A 422 10.96 33.00 -25.80
CA LEU A 422 10.35 34.30 -26.03
C LEU A 422 10.30 34.68 -27.51
N GLU A 423 11.25 34.17 -28.31
CA GLU A 423 11.40 34.52 -29.73
C GLU A 423 10.57 33.59 -30.63
N ASN A 424 10.56 32.28 -30.39
CA ASN A 424 10.01 31.28 -31.32
C ASN A 424 8.97 30.34 -30.73
N ASN A 425 8.51 30.57 -29.48
CA ASN A 425 7.53 29.73 -28.78
C ASN A 425 7.93 28.23 -28.66
N THR A 426 9.23 27.95 -28.52
CA THR A 426 9.75 26.61 -28.18
C THR A 426 10.29 26.59 -26.77
N VAL A 427 10.44 25.43 -26.19
CA VAL A 427 11.01 25.20 -24.85
C VAL A 427 12.06 24.12 -24.88
N THR A 428 12.98 24.13 -23.91
CA THR A 428 13.85 23.02 -23.65
C THR A 428 13.15 22.07 -22.70
N LEU A 429 12.98 20.80 -23.12
CA LEU A 429 12.48 19.72 -22.29
C LEU A 429 13.63 18.80 -21.91
N ARG A 430 13.90 18.67 -20.60
CA ARG A 430 14.90 17.77 -20.05
C ARG A 430 14.24 16.52 -19.50
N ASP A 431 14.73 15.37 -19.92
CA ASP A 431 14.41 14.08 -19.35
C ASP A 431 15.21 13.87 -18.05
N ARG A 432 14.55 13.36 -16.98
CA ARG A 432 15.13 13.12 -15.66
C ARG A 432 16.22 12.06 -15.72
N ASP A 433 15.96 10.94 -16.37
CA ASP A 433 16.79 9.74 -16.28
C ASP A 433 18.04 9.85 -17.17
N SER A 434 17.89 10.26 -18.41
CA SER A 434 19.02 10.46 -19.33
C SER A 434 19.74 11.81 -19.15
N MET A 435 19.09 12.79 -18.52
CA MET A 435 19.48 14.20 -18.48
C MET A 435 19.57 14.88 -19.85
N GLU A 436 19.18 14.17 -20.91
CA GLU A 436 19.14 14.74 -22.27
C GLU A 436 18.09 15.86 -22.38
N GLN A 437 18.38 16.79 -23.26
CA GLN A 437 17.53 17.94 -23.52
C GLN A 437 17.16 17.98 -24.99
N ILE A 438 15.87 18.15 -25.25
CA ILE A 438 15.33 18.34 -26.60
C ILE A 438 14.61 19.67 -26.69
N ARG A 439 14.51 20.21 -27.89
CA ARG A 439 13.74 21.42 -28.17
C ARG A 439 12.39 21.05 -28.73
N LEU A 440 11.31 21.58 -28.11
CA LEU A 440 9.92 21.29 -28.49
C LEU A 440 9.12 22.59 -28.63
N PRO A 441 8.18 22.67 -29.59
CA PRO A 441 7.12 23.68 -29.59
C PRO A 441 6.24 23.55 -28.34
N ILE A 442 5.82 24.70 -27.78
CA ILE A 442 5.01 24.73 -26.55
C ILE A 442 3.73 23.90 -26.67
N ASN A 443 3.07 23.95 -27.84
CA ASN A 443 1.84 23.22 -28.12
C ASN A 443 2.00 21.68 -28.24
N GLU A 444 3.21 21.18 -28.35
CA GLU A 444 3.51 19.74 -28.47
C GLU A 444 3.86 19.09 -27.10
N ILE A 445 4.15 19.88 -26.06
CA ILE A 445 4.55 19.35 -24.75
C ILE A 445 3.52 18.36 -24.20
N ALA A 446 2.23 18.75 -24.26
CA ALA A 446 1.17 17.92 -23.66
C ALA A 446 1.03 16.56 -24.35
N SER A 447 1.09 16.52 -25.70
CA SER A 447 1.03 15.24 -26.46
C SER A 447 2.26 14.39 -26.19
N TYR A 448 3.45 14.98 -26.26
CA TYR A 448 4.71 14.29 -25.99
C TYR A 448 4.73 13.63 -24.61
N VAL A 449 4.35 14.38 -23.57
CA VAL A 449 4.32 13.86 -22.20
C VAL A 449 3.25 12.77 -22.02
N ASN A 450 2.05 12.96 -22.57
CA ASN A 450 0.95 11.99 -22.46
C ASN A 450 1.32 10.61 -23.02
N GLU A 451 2.07 10.55 -24.11
CA GLU A 451 2.56 9.29 -24.69
C GLU A 451 3.51 8.54 -23.74
N LYS A 452 4.24 9.26 -22.89
CA LYS A 452 5.27 8.73 -22.00
C LYS A 452 4.78 8.36 -20.60
N ILE A 453 3.63 8.90 -20.18
CA ILE A 453 3.06 8.67 -18.84
C ILE A 453 1.96 7.60 -18.84
N THR A 454 1.64 7.01 -19.98
CA THR A 454 0.64 5.94 -20.11
C THR A 454 1.28 4.58 -19.79
N LEU A 455 0.57 3.72 -19.01
CA LEU A 455 0.88 2.31 -18.78
C LEU A 455 0.15 1.46 -19.81
#